data_f1a64d5fa2bf26ad2567e34e8b3ec2e2
#
_entry.id   f1a64d5fa2bf26ad2567e34e8b3ec2e2
#
_cell.length_a   1.000
_cell.length_b   1.000
_cell.length_c   1.000
_cell.angle_alpha   90.00
_cell.angle_beta   90.00
_cell.angle_gamma   90.00
#
_symmetry.space_group_name_H-M   'P 1'
#
loop_
_entity.id
_entity.type
_entity.pdbx_description
1 polymer ?
#
loop_
_entity_poly.entity_id
_entity_poly.type
_entity_poly.pdbx_seq_one_letter_code
_entity_poly.pdbx_strand_id
1 'polypeptide(L)'
;MSVLDNIRVVLVGTLYTGNVGSACRAMANMGFHNLVLAAPNLQNDWSEGERMAVHATDILRNRREFATFEEAVADCVAVVGTG
;
A
#
# COMPACT_ATOMS: atom_id res chain seq x y z
N MET A 1 10.18 -12.26 15.63
CA MET A 1 9.18 -11.74 14.68
C MET A 1 8.53 -10.49 15.26
N SER A 2 8.49 -9.43 14.48
CA SER A 2 7.89 -8.18 14.92
C SER A 2 6.36 -8.23 14.77
N VAL A 3 5.64 -7.60 15.70
CA VAL A 3 4.18 -7.43 15.56
C VAL A 3 3.84 -6.73 14.24
N LEU A 4 4.70 -5.82 13.79
CA LEU A 4 4.49 -5.06 12.56
C LEU A 4 4.50 -5.94 11.30
N ASP A 5 5.13 -7.11 11.35
CA ASP A 5 5.16 -8.04 10.22
C ASP A 5 3.78 -8.63 9.91
N ASN A 6 2.87 -8.62 10.89
CA ASN A 6 1.52 -9.14 10.73
C ASN A 6 0.51 -8.06 10.37
N ILE A 7 0.94 -6.81 10.27
CA ILE A 7 0.06 -5.69 9.95
C ILE A 7 0.16 -5.41 8.46
N ARG A 8 -0.99 -5.38 7.82
CA ARG A 8 -1.14 -5.05 6.41
C ARG A 8 -1.76 -3.66 6.30
N VAL A 9 -1.13 -2.77 5.55
CA VAL A 9 -1.73 -1.47 5.24
C VAL A 9 -2.50 -1.62 3.93
N VAL A 10 -3.80 -1.41 3.98
CA VAL A 10 -4.69 -1.62 2.83
C VAL A 10 -5.23 -0.28 2.36
N LEU A 11 -4.98 0.05 1.10
CA LEU A 11 -5.56 1.22 0.45
C LEU A 11 -6.70 0.75 -0.46
N VAL A 12 -7.88 1.31 -0.27
CA VAL A 12 -9.08 0.87 -0.97
C VAL A 12 -9.46 1.90 -2.03
N GLY A 13 -9.66 1.42 -3.27
CA GLY A 13 -10.19 2.25 -4.35
C GLY A 13 -9.27 3.36 -4.80
N THR A 14 -7.96 3.24 -4.63
CA THR A 14 -6.99 4.28 -4.95
C THR A 14 -7.06 4.65 -6.44
N LEU A 15 -7.07 5.95 -6.73
CA LEU A 15 -7.15 6.47 -8.09
C LEU A 15 -5.79 6.90 -8.65
N TYR A 16 -4.87 7.36 -7.81
CA TYR A 16 -3.61 7.92 -8.27
C TYR A 16 -2.43 7.23 -7.60
N THR A 17 -1.43 6.88 -8.42
CA THR A 17 -0.23 6.19 -7.93
C THR A 17 0.58 7.04 -6.97
N GLY A 18 0.54 8.37 -7.12
CA GLY A 18 1.22 9.28 -6.19
C GLY A 18 0.75 9.11 -4.75
N ASN A 19 -0.54 8.84 -4.54
CA ASN A 19 -1.09 8.58 -3.21
C ASN A 19 -0.54 7.27 -2.63
N VAL A 20 -0.36 6.26 -3.48
CA VAL A 20 0.25 4.99 -3.07
C VAL A 20 1.70 5.21 -2.67
N GLY A 21 2.44 5.98 -3.47
CA GLY A 21 3.84 6.31 -3.17
C GLY A 21 3.98 7.06 -1.85
N SER A 22 3.13 8.06 -1.62
CA SER A 22 3.12 8.82 -0.37
C SER A 22 2.81 7.92 0.83
N ALA A 23 1.90 6.96 0.66
CA ALA A 23 1.59 5.99 1.70
C ALA A 23 2.79 5.11 2.02
N CYS A 24 3.53 4.68 1.00
CA CYS A 24 4.76 3.90 1.19
C CYS A 24 5.78 4.66 2.02
N ARG A 25 5.95 5.95 1.74
CA ARG A 25 6.87 6.80 2.48
C ARG A 25 6.46 6.90 3.95
N ALA A 26 5.18 7.12 4.22
CA ALA A 26 4.65 7.17 5.59
C ALA A 26 4.83 5.81 6.29
N MET A 27 4.57 4.72 5.58
CA MET A 27 4.73 3.37 6.12
C MET A 27 6.18 3.11 6.54
N ALA A 28 7.13 3.52 5.71
CA ALA A 28 8.55 3.34 6.02
C ALA A 28 8.93 4.07 7.31
N ASN A 29 8.40 5.27 7.50
CA ASN A 29 8.66 6.05 8.72
C ASN A 29 8.07 5.39 9.97
N MET A 30 6.99 4.62 9.82
CA MET A 30 6.33 3.94 10.94
C MET A 30 6.78 2.48 11.11
N GLY A 31 7.63 1.99 10.22
CA GLY A 31 8.11 0.61 10.29
C GLY A 31 7.17 -0.42 9.68
N PHE A 32 6.14 0.00 8.96
CA PHE A 32 5.26 -0.90 8.21
C PHE A 32 5.85 -1.19 6.83
N HIS A 33 5.69 -2.40 6.32
CA HIS A 33 6.22 -2.75 5.01
C HIS A 33 5.29 -3.62 4.16
N ASN A 34 4.12 -3.98 4.66
CA ASN A 34 3.16 -4.80 3.93
C ASN A 34 2.05 -3.94 3.34
N LEU A 35 2.24 -3.51 2.11
CA LEU A 35 1.25 -2.69 1.40
C LEU A 35 0.36 -3.57 0.54
N VAL A 36 -0.95 -3.30 0.60
CA VAL A 36 -1.95 -3.99 -0.20
C VAL A 36 -2.88 -2.97 -0.82
N LEU A 37 -3.20 -3.15 -2.10
CA LEU A 37 -4.21 -2.36 -2.79
C LEU A 37 -5.45 -3.22 -2.99
N ALA A 38 -6.59 -2.75 -2.49
CA ALA A 38 -7.86 -3.43 -2.66
C ALA A 38 -8.71 -2.66 -3.67
N ALA A 39 -9.15 -3.34 -4.72
CA ALA A 39 -9.97 -2.77 -5.79
C ALA A 39 -9.39 -1.45 -6.33
N PRO A 40 -8.10 -1.38 -6.68
CA PRO A 40 -7.52 -0.13 -7.18
C PRO A 40 -8.12 0.22 -8.55
N ASN A 41 -8.25 1.52 -8.81
CA ASN A 41 -8.73 2.03 -10.10
C ASN A 41 -7.79 3.15 -10.56
N LEU A 42 -6.52 2.80 -10.75
CA LEU A 42 -5.45 3.76 -11.00
C LEU A 42 -5.62 4.47 -12.34
N GLN A 43 -5.52 5.79 -12.32
CA GLN A 43 -5.72 6.65 -13.47
C GLN A 43 -4.42 7.13 -14.11
N ASN A 44 -3.27 6.84 -13.49
CA ASN A 44 -1.96 7.21 -14.02
C ASN A 44 -0.97 6.06 -13.87
N ASP A 45 0.21 6.19 -14.51
CA ASP A 45 1.23 5.15 -14.44
C ASP A 45 2.00 5.21 -13.10
N TRP A 46 2.90 4.24 -12.90
CA TRP A 46 3.63 4.11 -11.64
C TRP A 46 4.82 5.05 -11.49
N SER A 47 5.16 5.84 -12.51
CA SER A 47 6.30 6.76 -12.42
C SER A 47 6.11 7.79 -11.32
N GLU A 48 4.91 8.34 -11.18
CA GLU A 48 4.61 9.27 -10.09
C GLU A 48 4.63 8.56 -8.74
N GLY A 49 4.10 7.35 -8.67
CA GLY A 49 4.12 6.56 -7.43
C GLY A 49 5.53 6.30 -6.95
N GLU A 50 6.43 5.93 -7.86
CA GLU A 50 7.84 5.70 -7.52
C GLU A 50 8.52 6.98 -7.05
N ARG A 51 8.25 8.11 -7.71
CA ARG A 51 8.81 9.40 -7.31
C ARG A 51 8.33 9.80 -5.91
N MET A 52 7.04 9.62 -5.62
CA MET A 52 6.47 10.00 -4.33
C MET A 52 6.87 9.06 -3.20
N ALA A 53 7.22 7.82 -3.52
CA ALA A 53 7.70 6.86 -2.52
C ALA A 53 9.10 7.22 -2.00
N VAL A 54 9.88 7.96 -2.79
CA VAL A 54 11.24 8.40 -2.46
C VAL A 54 12.11 7.18 -2.17
N HIS A 55 12.57 6.99 -0.92
CA HIS A 55 13.40 5.85 -0.54
C HIS A 55 12.59 4.61 -0.12
N ALA A 56 11.28 4.69 -0.19
CA ALA A 56 10.39 3.57 0.17
C ALA A 56 9.88 2.82 -1.06
N THR A 57 10.63 2.82 -2.16
CA THR A 57 10.24 2.16 -3.40
C THR A 57 10.19 0.64 -3.28
N ASP A 58 10.94 0.06 -2.36
CA ASP A 58 10.88 -1.37 -2.09
C ASP A 58 9.51 -1.80 -1.56
N ILE A 59 8.89 -0.99 -0.71
CA ILE A 59 7.52 -1.23 -0.22
C ILE A 59 6.55 -1.21 -1.41
N LEU A 60 6.71 -0.22 -2.28
CA LEU A 60 5.88 -0.09 -3.47
C LEU A 60 6.03 -1.29 -4.41
N ARG A 61 7.26 -1.74 -4.64
CA ARG A 61 7.54 -2.85 -5.54
C ARG A 61 7.02 -4.18 -5.02
N ASN A 62 6.96 -4.33 -3.71
CA ASN A 62 6.50 -5.57 -3.06
C ASN A 62 4.99 -5.53 -2.75
N ARG A 63 4.29 -4.50 -3.17
CA ARG A 63 2.85 -4.38 -2.95
C ARG A 63 2.09 -5.56 -3.53
N ARG A 64 0.97 -5.88 -2.89
CA ARG A 64 0.05 -6.88 -3.41
C ARG A 64 -1.27 -6.19 -3.78
N GLU A 65 -1.95 -6.73 -4.77
CA GLU A 65 -3.20 -6.16 -5.24
C GLU A 65 -4.27 -7.23 -5.23
N PHE A 66 -5.46 -6.87 -4.77
CA PHE A 66 -6.61 -7.76 -4.72
C PHE A 66 -7.81 -7.08 -5.35
N ALA A 67 -8.69 -7.88 -5.95
CA ALA A 67 -9.90 -7.36 -6.60
C ALA A 67 -10.92 -6.85 -5.60
N THR A 68 -10.96 -7.41 -4.39
CA THR A 68 -11.94 -7.03 -3.36
C THR A 68 -11.25 -6.74 -2.04
N PHE A 69 -11.94 -5.94 -1.22
CA PHE A 69 -11.49 -5.63 0.13
C PHE A 69 -11.43 -6.89 1.00
N GLU A 70 -12.41 -7.76 0.87
CA GLU A 70 -12.49 -8.98 1.66
C GLU A 70 -11.26 -9.87 1.44
N GLU A 71 -10.82 -10.00 0.20
CA GLU A 71 -9.60 -10.75 -0.10
C GLU A 71 -8.36 -10.09 0.49
N ALA A 72 -8.33 -8.76 0.45
CA ALA A 72 -7.16 -7.99 0.91
C ALA A 72 -6.92 -8.13 2.40
N VAL A 73 -7.97 -8.30 3.20
CA VAL A 73 -7.88 -8.34 4.67
C VAL A 73 -7.98 -9.74 5.24
N ALA A 74 -8.17 -10.75 4.40
CA ALA A 74 -8.25 -12.14 4.87
C ALA A 74 -6.97 -12.52 5.61
N ASP A 75 -7.12 -13.20 6.74
CA ASP A 75 -6.02 -13.79 7.52
C ASP A 75 -5.01 -12.78 8.08
N CYS A 76 -5.38 -11.51 8.24
CA CYS A 76 -4.44 -10.53 8.77
C CYS A 76 -5.11 -9.45 9.60
N VAL A 77 -4.29 -8.74 10.36
CA VAL A 77 -4.66 -7.46 10.98
C VAL A 77 -4.37 -6.38 9.95
N ALA A 78 -5.34 -5.50 9.70
CA ALA A 78 -5.21 -4.48 8.67
C ALA A 78 -5.44 -3.08 9.22
N VAL A 79 -4.67 -2.14 8.71
CA VAL A 79 -4.92 -0.70 8.83
C VAL A 79 -5.45 -0.26 7.47
N VAL A 80 -6.67 0.26 7.43
CA VAL A 80 -7.35 0.58 6.18
C VAL A 80 -7.38 2.08 5.95
N GLY A 81 -7.07 2.48 4.72
CA GLY A 81 -7.16 3.86 4.30
C GLY A 81 -7.79 3.97 2.93
N THR A 82 -8.20 5.19 2.59
CA THR A 82 -8.68 5.54 1.24
C THR A 82 -7.64 6.42 0.58
N GLY A 83 -7.44 6.19 -0.68
CA GLY A 83 -6.42 6.96 -1.39
C GLY A 83 -6.98 7.94 -2.37
#